data_7c7ece6a79cd031a174c770bc9eb9b7a
#
_entry.id   7c7ece6a79cd031a174c770bc9eb9b7a
#
_cell.length_a   1.000
_cell.length_b   1.000
_cell.length_c   1.000
_cell.angle_alpha   90.00
_cell.angle_beta   90.00
_cell.angle_gamma   90.00
#
_symmetry.space_group_name_H-M   'P 1'
#
loop_
_entity.id
_entity.type
_entity.pdbx_description
1 polymer ?
#
loop_
_entity_poly.entity_id
_entity_poly.type
_entity_poly.pdbx_seq_one_letter_code
_entity_poly.pdbx_strand_id
1 'polypeptide(L)'
;MKGMGRSARGALWIAALIFSSTLLAQEARIAVLNPRGTQPPIRLIPMAPRLDTLDGKTIYIVNVAFGDTFLPETLKVLAQRYPKTNWVFKRKIGSYFDDDPKLWAEIKEKGHGMIMGVGH
;
A
#
# COMPACT_ATOMS: atom_id res chain seq x y z
N MET A 1 77.89 21.97 33.87
CA MET A 1 76.68 22.07 33.04
C MET A 1 76.50 20.76 32.25
N LYS A 2 75.59 19.86 32.70
CA LYS A 2 75.40 18.55 32.08
C LYS A 2 74.43 18.67 30.90
N GLY A 3 74.90 18.26 29.73
CA GLY A 3 74.09 18.28 28.52
C GLY A 3 72.82 17.42 28.65
N MET A 4 71.71 18.04 28.40
CA MET A 4 70.43 17.38 28.32
C MET A 4 70.44 16.42 27.11
N GLY A 5 70.32 15.13 27.42
CA GLY A 5 70.75 14.07 26.54
C GLY A 5 69.83 13.97 25.27
N ARG A 6 70.49 13.56 24.20
CA ARG A 6 69.93 13.26 22.89
C ARG A 6 68.70 12.32 22.94
N SER A 7 68.51 11.57 24.05
CA SER A 7 67.43 10.66 24.31
C SER A 7 66.05 11.36 24.55
N ALA A 8 66.02 12.53 25.18
CA ALA A 8 64.82 13.27 25.45
C ALA A 8 64.17 13.86 24.18
N ARG A 9 65.04 14.24 23.21
CA ARG A 9 64.58 14.77 21.93
C ARG A 9 63.93 13.66 21.03
N GLY A 10 64.53 12.47 21.08
CA GLY A 10 64.00 11.31 20.35
C GLY A 10 62.62 10.85 20.86
N ALA A 11 62.46 10.86 22.18
CA ALA A 11 61.18 10.50 22.81
C ALA A 11 60.02 11.47 22.44
N LEU A 12 60.31 12.75 22.29
CA LEU A 12 59.33 13.77 21.90
C LEU A 12 58.86 13.59 20.46
N TRP A 13 59.72 13.20 19.54
CA TRP A 13 59.35 12.93 18.15
C TRP A 13 58.52 11.66 18.00
N ILE A 14 58.82 10.62 18.75
CA ILE A 14 58.06 9.36 18.75
C ILE A 14 56.64 9.60 19.32
N ALA A 15 56.49 10.37 20.39
CA ALA A 15 55.21 10.74 20.96
C ALA A 15 54.37 11.56 19.98
N ALA A 16 54.96 12.49 19.22
CA ALA A 16 54.27 13.27 18.19
C ALA A 16 53.76 12.41 17.01
N LEU A 17 54.55 11.40 16.60
CA LEU A 17 54.14 10.46 15.54
C LEU A 17 52.99 9.53 15.96
N ILE A 18 52.95 9.12 17.20
CA ILE A 18 51.86 8.27 17.72
C ILE A 18 50.54 9.08 17.84
N PHE A 19 50.64 10.35 18.21
CA PHE A 19 49.44 11.21 18.31
C PHE A 19 48.84 11.58 16.94
N SER A 20 49.66 11.59 15.88
CA SER A 20 49.19 11.91 14.53
C SER A 20 48.43 10.76 13.86
N SER A 21 48.67 9.52 14.29
CA SER A 21 48.00 8.36 13.71
C SER A 21 46.58 8.12 14.21
N THR A 22 46.17 8.71 15.34
CA THR A 22 44.82 8.57 15.88
C THR A 22 43.82 9.53 15.23
N LEU A 23 44.27 10.53 14.49
CA LEU A 23 43.40 11.50 13.81
C LEU A 23 42.88 11.02 12.43
N LEU A 24 43.41 9.91 11.89
CA LEU A 24 43.02 9.42 10.56
C LEU A 24 42.02 8.28 10.59
N ALA A 25 41.61 7.80 11.76
CA ALA A 25 40.61 6.76 11.90
C ALA A 25 39.22 7.34 12.13
N GLN A 26 38.84 8.34 11.34
CA GLN A 26 37.43 8.72 11.24
C GLN A 26 36.78 7.75 10.25
N GLU A 27 36.21 6.65 10.78
CA GLU A 27 35.42 5.76 9.98
C GLU A 27 34.37 6.56 9.22
N ALA A 28 34.41 6.48 7.89
CA ALA A 28 33.38 7.06 7.06
C ALA A 28 32.06 6.36 7.42
N ARG A 29 31.23 7.01 8.23
CA ARG A 29 29.88 6.50 8.53
C ARG A 29 29.06 6.56 7.25
N ILE A 30 28.75 5.41 6.70
CA ILE A 30 27.81 5.31 5.59
C ILE A 30 26.44 5.57 6.16
N ALA A 31 25.82 6.69 5.77
CA ALA A 31 24.44 6.95 6.08
C ALA A 31 23.57 6.01 5.24
N VAL A 32 23.01 5.00 5.86
CA VAL A 32 22.05 4.13 5.19
C VAL A 32 20.69 4.80 5.26
N LEU A 33 20.09 5.09 4.11
CA LEU A 33 18.73 5.58 4.04
C LEU A 33 17.78 4.51 4.55
N ASN A 34 16.78 4.91 5.34
CA ASN A 34 15.76 3.99 5.81
C ASN A 34 15.00 3.39 4.60
N PRO A 35 15.10 2.08 4.34
CA PRO A 35 14.47 1.46 3.19
C PRO A 35 12.93 1.50 3.24
N ARG A 36 12.35 1.74 4.41
CA ARG A 36 10.89 1.86 4.55
C ARG A 36 10.33 3.16 3.96
N GLY A 37 11.18 4.17 3.75
CA GLY A 37 10.72 5.50 3.34
C GLY A 37 9.76 6.14 4.36
N THR A 38 9.32 7.33 4.06
CA THR A 38 8.23 7.98 4.79
C THR A 38 6.98 7.80 3.93
N GLN A 39 6.01 7.04 4.43
CA GLN A 39 4.74 6.91 3.73
C GLN A 39 4.04 8.27 3.69
N PRO A 40 3.52 8.69 2.52
CA PRO A 40 2.71 9.89 2.46
C PRO A 40 1.48 9.72 3.37
N PRO A 41 0.94 10.81 3.96
CA PRO A 41 -0.24 10.74 4.79
C PRO A 41 -1.41 10.17 3.96
N ILE A 42 -1.90 9.00 4.35
CA ILE A 42 -3.03 8.35 3.71
C ILE A 42 -4.30 8.99 4.28
N ARG A 43 -5.08 9.64 3.43
CA ARG A 43 -6.42 10.09 3.80
C ARG A 43 -7.32 8.86 3.96
N LEU A 44 -7.63 8.51 5.19
CA LEU A 44 -8.59 7.45 5.47
C LEU A 44 -9.99 7.91 5.05
N ILE A 45 -10.57 7.18 4.11
CA ILE A 45 -11.97 7.34 3.73
C ILE A 45 -12.75 6.31 4.56
N PRO A 46 -13.73 6.71 5.37
CA PRO A 46 -14.53 5.77 6.14
C PRO A 46 -15.30 4.84 5.20
N MET A 47 -15.58 3.63 5.66
CA MET A 47 -16.44 2.72 4.91
C MET A 47 -17.83 3.35 4.73
N ALA A 48 -18.46 3.05 3.59
CA ALA A 48 -19.83 3.45 3.34
C ALA A 48 -20.75 2.94 4.46
N PRO A 49 -21.77 3.71 4.86
CA PRO A 49 -22.76 3.26 5.81
C PRO A 49 -23.40 1.94 5.33
N ARG A 50 -23.65 1.04 6.26
CA ARG A 50 -24.35 -0.21 5.94
C ARG A 50 -25.82 0.09 5.66
N LEU A 51 -26.40 -0.67 4.73
CA LEU A 51 -27.84 -0.65 4.48
C LEU A 51 -28.57 -1.33 5.64
N ASP A 52 -29.59 -0.71 6.17
CA ASP A 52 -30.42 -1.28 7.24
C ASP A 52 -31.28 -2.44 6.72
N THR A 53 -31.67 -2.39 5.46
CA THR A 53 -32.43 -3.42 4.78
C THR A 53 -32.06 -3.51 3.30
N LEU A 54 -32.26 -4.68 2.71
CA LEU A 54 -32.14 -4.89 1.27
C LEU A 54 -33.47 -4.75 0.54
N ASP A 55 -34.59 -4.71 1.25
CA ASP A 55 -35.93 -4.60 0.68
C ASP A 55 -36.07 -3.30 -0.12
N GLY A 56 -36.48 -3.41 -1.38
CA GLY A 56 -36.61 -2.27 -2.30
C GLY A 56 -35.31 -1.62 -2.74
N LYS A 57 -34.16 -2.15 -2.34
CA LYS A 57 -32.86 -1.63 -2.76
C LYS A 57 -32.39 -2.25 -4.06
N THR A 58 -31.61 -1.49 -4.82
CA THR A 58 -30.95 -1.95 -6.04
C THR A 58 -29.51 -2.32 -5.74
N ILE A 59 -29.16 -3.58 -5.93
CA ILE A 59 -27.81 -4.11 -5.69
C ILE A 59 -27.23 -4.58 -7.03
N TYR A 60 -26.11 -4.03 -7.39
CA TYR A 60 -25.38 -4.42 -8.58
C TYR A 60 -24.45 -5.59 -8.28
N ILE A 61 -24.44 -6.59 -9.16
CA ILE A 61 -23.44 -7.65 -9.18
C ILE A 61 -22.59 -7.45 -10.43
N VAL A 62 -21.35 -7.06 -10.23
CA VAL A 62 -20.42 -6.74 -11.31
C VAL A 62 -19.43 -7.88 -11.50
N ASN A 63 -19.43 -8.47 -12.69
CA ASN A 63 -18.49 -9.49 -13.10
C ASN A 63 -17.27 -8.82 -13.78
N VAL A 64 -16.09 -9.07 -13.23
CA VAL A 64 -14.81 -8.62 -13.79
C VAL A 64 -13.95 -9.86 -14.03
N ALA A 65 -14.08 -10.45 -15.23
CA ALA A 65 -13.30 -11.63 -15.64
C ALA A 65 -13.41 -12.85 -14.69
N PHE A 66 -14.47 -12.94 -13.87
CA PHE A 66 -14.66 -14.02 -12.88
C PHE A 66 -15.28 -15.32 -13.48
N GLY A 67 -15.36 -15.40 -14.78
CA GLY A 67 -16.07 -16.49 -15.45
C GLY A 67 -17.60 -16.28 -15.43
N ASP A 68 -18.31 -17.15 -16.14
CA ASP A 68 -19.74 -16.97 -16.41
C ASP A 68 -20.66 -17.86 -15.58
N THR A 69 -20.11 -18.60 -14.63
CA THR A 69 -20.89 -19.57 -13.83
C THR A 69 -21.14 -19.10 -12.41
N PHE A 70 -20.10 -18.73 -11.69
CA PHE A 70 -20.20 -18.48 -10.24
C PHE A 70 -21.12 -17.30 -9.87
N LEU A 71 -20.92 -16.14 -10.48
CA LEU A 71 -21.71 -14.95 -10.13
C LEU A 71 -23.17 -15.05 -10.57
N PRO A 72 -23.52 -15.58 -11.77
CA PRO A 72 -24.91 -15.85 -12.13
C PRO A 72 -25.60 -16.84 -11.19
N GLU A 73 -24.94 -17.90 -10.77
CA GLU A 73 -25.51 -18.85 -9.79
C GLU A 73 -25.68 -18.19 -8.40
N THR A 74 -24.69 -17.42 -7.97
CA THR A 74 -24.79 -16.62 -6.73
C THR A 74 -25.99 -15.67 -6.79
N LEU A 75 -26.20 -15.00 -7.92
CA LEU A 75 -27.36 -14.13 -8.14
C LEU A 75 -28.69 -14.88 -7.97
N LYS A 76 -28.81 -16.09 -8.53
CA LYS A 76 -30.02 -16.90 -8.39
C LYS A 76 -30.33 -17.20 -6.92
N VAL A 77 -29.33 -17.60 -6.15
CA VAL A 77 -29.47 -17.89 -4.73
C VAL A 77 -29.84 -16.62 -3.94
N LEU A 78 -29.21 -15.50 -4.24
CA LEU A 78 -29.50 -14.22 -3.59
C LEU A 78 -30.92 -13.74 -3.93
N ALA A 79 -31.35 -13.86 -5.17
CA ALA A 79 -32.72 -13.49 -5.60
C ALA A 79 -33.79 -14.35 -4.92
N GLN A 80 -33.54 -15.63 -4.70
CA GLN A 80 -34.43 -16.50 -3.94
C GLN A 80 -34.49 -16.11 -2.45
N ARG A 81 -33.34 -15.78 -1.86
CA ARG A 81 -33.25 -15.44 -0.43
C ARG A 81 -33.74 -14.03 -0.11
N TYR A 82 -33.62 -13.11 -1.06
CA TYR A 82 -33.99 -11.70 -0.91
C TYR A 82 -34.87 -11.25 -2.10
N PRO A 83 -36.10 -11.76 -2.19
CA PRO A 83 -36.96 -11.56 -3.38
C PRO A 83 -37.46 -10.12 -3.56
N LYS A 84 -37.36 -9.28 -2.52
CA LYS A 84 -37.74 -7.87 -2.60
C LYS A 84 -36.59 -6.93 -2.98
N THR A 85 -35.41 -7.47 -3.22
CA THR A 85 -34.25 -6.72 -3.65
C THR A 85 -34.20 -6.69 -5.17
N ASN A 86 -33.94 -5.53 -5.74
CA ASN A 86 -33.69 -5.40 -7.18
C ASN A 86 -32.22 -5.75 -7.50
N TRP A 87 -32.02 -6.93 -8.05
CA TRP A 87 -30.68 -7.43 -8.41
C TRP A 87 -30.37 -7.09 -9.86
N VAL A 88 -29.25 -6.40 -10.12
CA VAL A 88 -28.79 -6.01 -11.45
C VAL A 88 -27.43 -6.64 -11.72
N PHE A 89 -27.37 -7.53 -12.70
CA PHE A 89 -26.10 -8.12 -13.12
C PHE A 89 -25.49 -7.29 -14.24
N LYS A 90 -24.23 -6.95 -14.10
CA LYS A 90 -23.44 -6.25 -15.11
C LYS A 90 -22.08 -6.93 -15.31
N ARG A 91 -21.62 -6.89 -16.53
CA ARG A 91 -20.23 -7.27 -16.86
C ARG A 91 -19.45 -6.00 -17.12
N LYS A 92 -18.33 -5.83 -16.41
CA LYS A 92 -17.40 -4.74 -16.67
C LYS A 92 -16.72 -4.96 -18.03
N ILE A 93 -16.62 -3.92 -18.82
CA ILE A 93 -15.92 -3.95 -20.11
C ILE A 93 -14.43 -3.83 -19.86
N GLY A 94 -13.64 -4.58 -20.65
CA GLY A 94 -12.17 -4.60 -20.53
C GLY A 94 -11.63 -5.47 -19.40
N SER A 95 -10.34 -5.34 -19.16
CA SER A 95 -9.62 -6.05 -18.09
C SER A 95 -9.96 -5.49 -16.71
N TYR A 96 -9.55 -6.21 -15.67
CA TYR A 96 -9.68 -5.72 -14.28
C TYR A 96 -8.83 -4.47 -13.99
N PHE A 97 -7.83 -4.16 -14.82
CA PHE A 97 -7.05 -2.92 -14.74
C PHE A 97 -7.70 -1.73 -15.45
N ASP A 98 -8.62 -1.98 -16.38
CA ASP A 98 -9.26 -0.91 -17.15
C ASP A 98 -10.33 -0.22 -16.32
N ASP A 99 -10.53 1.06 -16.57
CA ASP A 99 -11.64 1.80 -15.98
C ASP A 99 -12.91 1.66 -16.84
N ASP A 100 -14.08 1.72 -16.20
CA ASP A 100 -15.39 1.72 -16.87
C ASP A 100 -16.25 2.87 -16.32
N PRO A 101 -15.97 4.11 -16.72
CA PRO A 101 -16.64 5.28 -16.17
C PRO A 101 -18.16 5.27 -16.36
N LYS A 102 -18.64 4.63 -17.43
CA LYS A 102 -20.09 4.53 -17.71
C LYS A 102 -20.78 3.63 -16.70
N LEU A 103 -20.17 2.48 -16.41
CA LEU A 103 -20.69 1.54 -15.44
C LEU A 103 -20.68 2.16 -14.03
N TRP A 104 -19.60 2.83 -13.66
CA TRP A 104 -19.51 3.48 -12.34
C TRP A 104 -20.50 4.61 -12.18
N ALA A 105 -20.75 5.39 -13.23
CA ALA A 105 -21.76 6.46 -13.21
C ALA A 105 -23.16 5.86 -13.03
N GLU A 106 -23.50 4.80 -13.76
CA GLU A 106 -24.79 4.10 -13.63
C GLU A 106 -24.99 3.55 -12.21
N ILE A 107 -23.97 2.88 -11.66
CA ILE A 107 -24.03 2.32 -10.30
C ILE A 107 -24.19 3.41 -9.25
N LYS A 108 -23.46 4.50 -9.40
CA LYS A 108 -23.53 5.65 -8.48
C LYS A 108 -24.92 6.32 -8.49
N GLU A 109 -25.57 6.38 -9.65
CA GLU A 109 -26.86 7.02 -9.82
C GLU A 109 -28.01 6.12 -9.31
N LYS A 110 -27.96 4.81 -9.61
CA LYS A 110 -29.09 3.90 -9.43
C LYS A 110 -28.90 2.83 -8.35
N GLY A 111 -27.63 2.60 -7.97
CA GLY A 111 -27.28 1.54 -7.03
C GLY A 111 -27.32 1.99 -5.58
N HIS A 112 -27.73 1.09 -4.71
CA HIS A 112 -27.63 1.26 -3.27
C HIS A 112 -26.46 0.46 -2.68
N GLY A 113 -25.96 -0.51 -3.44
CA GLY A 113 -24.80 -1.31 -3.10
C GLY A 113 -24.28 -2.08 -4.31
N MET A 114 -23.07 -2.60 -4.19
CA MET A 114 -22.41 -3.35 -5.24
C MET A 114 -21.63 -4.54 -4.67
N ILE A 115 -21.72 -5.67 -5.36
CA ILE A 115 -20.87 -6.85 -5.16
C ILE A 115 -20.04 -6.99 -6.42
N MET A 116 -18.73 -6.99 -6.28
CA MET A 116 -17.81 -7.16 -7.40
C MET A 116 -17.09 -8.50 -7.29
N GLY A 117 -17.22 -9.33 -8.31
CA GLY A 117 -16.41 -10.54 -8.47
C GLY A 117 -15.25 -10.25 -9.42
N VAL A 118 -14.04 -10.35 -8.89
CA VAL A 118 -12.81 -10.20 -9.68
C VAL A 118 -12.16 -11.57 -9.82
N GLY A 119 -12.10 -12.08 -11.04
CA GLY A 119 -11.43 -13.32 -11.37
C GLY A 119 -10.06 -13.08 -12.00
N HIS A 120 -9.27 -14.15 -12.03
CA HIS A 120 -7.94 -14.15 -12.65
C HIS A 120 -7.86 -15.35 -13.64
#